data_d18c6fe8ac03abff1a4ca16627771626
#
_entry.id   d18c6fe8ac03abff1a4ca16627771626
#
_cell.length_a   1.000
_cell.length_b   1.000
_cell.length_c   1.000
_cell.angle_alpha   90.00
_cell.angle_beta   90.00
_cell.angle_gamma   90.00
#
_symmetry.space_group_name_H-M   'P 1'
#
loop_
_entity.id
_entity.type
_entity.pdbx_description
1 polymer ?
#
loop_
_entity_poly.entity_id
_entity_poly.type
_entity_poly.pdbx_seq_one_letter_code
_entity_poly.pdbx_strand_id
1 'polypeptide(L)'
;MSSSIDKLYIPTYDRVGSQACFDSLPVIWKEKAILVVHPEEIHDGYPTLSCPVQGTGIAPVRQWISKYAEGTRYGVIDDDCVFQYTLRENEEGPSNRPLTDDEFDVMINLFDAWMDEGFTFVGADAAWNPPTRDKDFRTNSWLSGNVFYS
;
A
#
# COMPACT_ATOMS: atom_id res chain seq x y z
N MET A 1 16.37 -10.13 -5.15
CA MET A 1 15.80 -10.96 -4.05
C MET A 1 14.30 -10.78 -4.02
N SER A 2 13.55 -11.84 -3.80
CA SER A 2 12.10 -11.74 -3.60
C SER A 2 11.81 -11.12 -2.24
N SER A 3 10.83 -10.20 -2.19
CA SER A 3 10.36 -9.62 -0.94
C SER A 3 9.68 -10.67 -0.06
N SER A 4 9.81 -10.55 1.25
CA SER A 4 9.08 -11.35 2.23
C SER A 4 7.63 -10.86 2.45
N ILE A 5 7.24 -9.75 1.84
CA ILE A 5 5.85 -9.29 1.84
C ILE A 5 5.02 -10.26 0.99
N ASP A 6 4.07 -10.91 1.65
CA ASP A 6 3.28 -11.99 1.05
C ASP A 6 2.14 -11.46 0.18
N LYS A 7 1.42 -10.45 0.66
CA LYS A 7 0.18 -9.97 0.06
C LYS A 7 0.00 -8.46 0.24
N LEU A 8 -0.65 -7.85 -0.75
CA LEU A 8 -1.15 -6.47 -0.66
C LEU A 8 -2.69 -6.52 -0.60
N TYR A 9 -3.25 -6.02 0.48
CA TYR A 9 -4.70 -5.91 0.67
C TYR A 9 -5.16 -4.50 0.35
N ILE A 10 -6.12 -4.37 -0.54
CA ILE A 10 -6.66 -3.09 -0.99
C ILE A 10 -8.13 -3.03 -0.62
N PRO A 11 -8.48 -2.46 0.55
CA PRO A 11 -9.87 -2.29 0.92
C PRO A 11 -10.56 -1.34 -0.06
N THR A 12 -11.70 -1.75 -0.58
CA THR A 12 -12.53 -0.93 -1.47
C THR A 12 -14.00 -1.15 -1.16
N TYR A 13 -14.77 -0.07 -1.14
CA TYR A 13 -16.20 -0.09 -0.88
C TYR A 13 -16.92 0.95 -1.71
N ASP A 14 -17.98 0.53 -2.37
CA ASP A 14 -18.82 1.38 -3.23
C ASP A 14 -18.06 2.09 -4.37
N ARG A 15 -17.00 1.45 -4.87
CA ARG A 15 -16.15 1.96 -5.96
C ARG A 15 -15.90 0.91 -7.05
N VAL A 16 -16.94 0.23 -7.46
CA VAL A 16 -16.84 -0.78 -8.54
C VAL A 16 -16.37 -0.12 -9.83
N GLY A 17 -15.34 -0.72 -10.43
CA GLY A 17 -14.79 -0.27 -11.72
C GLY A 17 -13.72 0.83 -11.65
N SER A 18 -13.38 1.35 -10.46
CA SER A 18 -12.35 2.38 -10.29
C SER A 18 -11.34 1.95 -9.23
N GLN A 19 -10.22 1.35 -9.66
CA GLN A 19 -9.20 0.78 -8.79
C GLN A 19 -7.82 1.36 -9.10
N ALA A 20 -7.64 2.65 -8.81
CA ALA A 20 -6.42 3.39 -9.15
C ALA A 20 -5.17 2.76 -8.53
N CYS A 21 -5.23 2.31 -7.26
CA CYS A 21 -4.12 1.66 -6.60
C CYS A 21 -3.74 0.37 -7.33
N PHE A 22 -4.66 -0.55 -7.50
CA PHE A 22 -4.39 -1.85 -8.13
C PHE A 22 -3.87 -1.66 -9.57
N ASP A 23 -4.51 -0.79 -10.35
CA ASP A 23 -4.15 -0.57 -11.75
C ASP A 23 -2.76 0.03 -11.92
N SER A 24 -2.29 0.79 -10.94
CA SER A 24 -0.96 1.42 -10.93
C SER A 24 0.18 0.49 -10.50
N LEU A 25 -0.12 -0.68 -9.93
CA LEU A 25 0.90 -1.59 -9.43
C LEU A 25 1.69 -2.24 -10.58
N PRO A 26 3.00 -2.51 -10.38
CA PRO A 26 3.77 -3.39 -11.26
C PRO A 26 3.10 -4.77 -11.41
N VAL A 27 3.28 -5.41 -12.57
CA VAL A 27 2.63 -6.71 -12.88
C VAL A 27 2.87 -7.76 -11.80
N ILE A 28 4.13 -7.88 -11.34
CA ILE A 28 4.50 -8.83 -10.27
C ILE A 28 3.69 -8.57 -8.98
N TRP A 29 3.49 -7.31 -8.63
CA TRP A 29 2.76 -6.93 -7.43
C TRP A 29 1.24 -7.05 -7.58
N LYS A 30 0.71 -6.93 -8.80
CA LYS A 30 -0.70 -7.27 -9.08
C LYS A 30 -1.02 -8.73 -8.78
N GLU A 31 -0.07 -9.63 -8.98
CA GLU A 31 -0.23 -11.05 -8.62
C GLU A 31 -0.34 -11.29 -7.11
N LYS A 32 0.23 -10.39 -6.32
CA LYS A 32 0.18 -10.42 -4.85
C LYS A 32 -0.93 -9.55 -4.27
N ALA A 33 -1.58 -8.72 -5.06
CA ALA A 33 -2.61 -7.79 -4.62
C ALA A 33 -4.00 -8.40 -4.69
N ILE A 34 -4.85 -8.04 -3.75
CA ILE A 34 -6.24 -8.50 -3.69
C ILE A 34 -7.13 -7.38 -3.16
N LEU A 35 -8.27 -7.17 -3.82
CA LEU A 35 -9.27 -6.23 -3.34
C LEU A 35 -10.06 -6.86 -2.18
N VAL A 36 -10.19 -6.12 -1.09
CA VAL A 36 -10.99 -6.54 0.07
C VAL A 36 -12.35 -5.85 -0.05
N VAL A 37 -13.37 -6.63 -0.41
CA VAL A 37 -14.66 -6.12 -0.91
C VAL A 37 -15.83 -6.52 -0.01
N HIS A 38 -16.93 -5.77 -0.12
CA HIS A 38 -18.21 -6.18 0.45
C HIS A 38 -18.69 -7.45 -0.25
N PRO A 39 -19.31 -8.41 0.50
CA PRO A 39 -19.75 -9.69 -0.08
C PRO A 39 -20.71 -9.57 -1.27
N GLU A 40 -21.47 -8.47 -1.36
CA GLU A 40 -22.43 -8.23 -2.44
C GLU A 40 -21.84 -7.47 -3.64
N GLU A 41 -20.61 -6.94 -3.54
CA GLU A 41 -19.97 -6.23 -4.64
C GLU A 41 -19.28 -7.20 -5.60
N ILE A 42 -19.43 -6.95 -6.89
CA ILE A 42 -18.77 -7.68 -7.97
C ILE A 42 -17.78 -6.74 -8.66
N HIS A 43 -16.51 -7.13 -8.65
CA HIS A 43 -15.42 -6.39 -9.31
C HIS A 43 -14.86 -7.25 -10.44
N ASP A 44 -15.44 -7.15 -11.63
CA ASP A 44 -15.01 -7.93 -12.80
C ASP A 44 -13.55 -7.62 -13.17
N GLY A 45 -12.77 -8.66 -13.39
CA GLY A 45 -11.38 -8.56 -13.80
C GLY A 45 -10.38 -8.32 -12.67
N TYR A 46 -10.83 -8.25 -11.41
CA TYR A 46 -9.96 -8.09 -10.25
C TYR A 46 -10.02 -9.29 -9.31
N PRO A 47 -8.88 -9.67 -8.69
CA PRO A 47 -8.92 -10.66 -7.61
C PRO A 47 -9.58 -10.03 -6.38
N THR A 48 -10.52 -10.73 -5.76
CA THR A 48 -11.30 -10.21 -4.63
C THR A 48 -11.28 -11.15 -3.44
N LEU A 49 -11.35 -10.56 -2.25
CA LEU A 49 -11.52 -11.23 -0.98
C LEU A 49 -12.76 -10.65 -0.30
N SER A 50 -13.75 -11.48 -0.07
CA SER A 50 -14.99 -11.07 0.60
C SER A 50 -14.74 -10.80 2.08
N CYS A 51 -15.10 -9.61 2.53
CA CYS A 51 -14.93 -9.17 3.91
C CYS A 51 -16.29 -8.90 4.55
N PRO A 52 -16.71 -9.69 5.57
CA PRO A 52 -18.04 -9.58 6.16
C PRO A 52 -18.31 -8.27 6.90
N VAL A 53 -17.24 -7.54 7.27
CA VAL A 53 -17.35 -6.24 7.95
C VAL A 53 -17.13 -5.05 7.03
N GLN A 54 -16.96 -5.27 5.71
CA GLN A 54 -16.80 -4.19 4.75
C GLN A 54 -18.07 -3.32 4.70
N GLY A 55 -17.86 -2.00 4.63
CA GLY A 55 -18.95 -1.02 4.69
C GLY A 55 -19.29 -0.52 6.10
N THR A 56 -18.64 -1.04 7.14
CA THR A 56 -18.86 -0.60 8.53
C THR A 56 -17.79 0.40 9.01
N GLY A 57 -16.88 0.80 8.14
CA GLY A 57 -15.78 1.72 8.42
C GLY A 57 -14.41 1.08 8.19
N ILE A 58 -13.39 1.93 8.09
CA ILE A 58 -12.03 1.47 7.76
C ILE A 58 -11.38 0.69 8.91
N ALA A 59 -11.63 1.06 10.15
CA ALA A 59 -10.99 0.43 11.30
C ALA A 59 -11.42 -1.05 11.48
N PRO A 60 -12.70 -1.41 11.43
CA PRO A 60 -13.12 -2.82 11.45
C PRO A 60 -12.54 -3.64 10.31
N VAL A 61 -12.46 -3.09 9.11
CA VAL A 61 -11.90 -3.76 7.93
C VAL A 61 -10.40 -4.03 8.13
N ARG A 62 -9.64 -3.04 8.57
CA ARG A 62 -8.21 -3.21 8.86
C ARG A 62 -7.96 -4.23 9.96
N GLN A 63 -8.78 -4.24 10.99
CA GLN A 63 -8.71 -5.25 12.06
C GLN A 63 -9.00 -6.66 11.53
N TRP A 64 -9.99 -6.80 10.66
CA TRP A 64 -10.33 -8.07 10.01
C TRP A 64 -9.16 -8.57 9.15
N ILE A 65 -8.56 -7.68 8.33
CA ILE A 65 -7.38 -8.01 7.52
C ILE A 65 -6.22 -8.47 8.42
N SER A 66 -5.96 -7.78 9.52
CA SER A 66 -4.91 -8.12 10.46
C SER A 66 -5.04 -9.55 11.00
N LYS A 67 -6.25 -9.98 11.32
CA LYS A 67 -6.52 -11.34 11.75
C LYS A 67 -6.39 -12.36 10.61
N TYR A 68 -6.89 -11.99 9.44
CA TYR A 68 -6.82 -12.83 8.24
C TYR A 68 -5.38 -13.09 7.80
N ALA A 69 -4.53 -12.08 7.87
CA ALA A 69 -3.13 -12.12 7.44
C ALA A 69 -2.15 -12.51 8.56
N GLU A 70 -2.66 -12.91 9.73
CA GLU A 70 -1.83 -13.23 10.90
C GLU A 70 -0.71 -14.22 10.57
N GLY A 71 0.49 -13.91 11.02
CA GLY A 71 1.68 -14.73 10.78
C GLY A 71 2.40 -14.45 9.45
N THR A 72 1.94 -13.48 8.65
CA THR A 72 2.59 -13.05 7.42
C THR A 72 2.98 -11.59 7.46
N ARG A 73 3.90 -11.18 6.58
CA ARG A 73 4.11 -9.75 6.27
C ARG A 73 3.15 -9.35 5.17
N TYR A 74 2.47 -8.24 5.33
CA TYR A 74 1.48 -7.78 4.37
C TYR A 74 1.39 -6.26 4.32
N GLY A 75 0.85 -5.74 3.24
CA GLY A 75 0.51 -4.32 3.11
C GLY A 75 -1.00 -4.12 3.08
N VAL A 76 -1.47 -3.01 3.65
CA VAL A 76 -2.83 -2.50 3.46
C VAL A 76 -2.71 -1.14 2.80
N ILE A 77 -3.29 -1.00 1.62
CA ILE A 77 -3.16 0.19 0.78
C ILE A 77 -4.56 0.66 0.39
N ASP A 78 -4.83 1.95 0.56
CA ASP A 78 -6.12 2.52 0.14
C ASP A 78 -6.30 2.42 -1.38
N ASP A 79 -7.53 2.23 -1.84
CA ASP A 79 -7.87 1.96 -3.24
C ASP A 79 -7.56 3.10 -4.22
N ASP A 80 -7.37 4.30 -3.72
CA ASP A 80 -6.98 5.51 -4.45
C ASP A 80 -5.51 5.90 -4.27
N CYS A 81 -4.75 5.10 -3.53
CA CYS A 81 -3.34 5.38 -3.26
C CYS A 81 -2.46 4.99 -4.45
N VAL A 82 -1.75 5.95 -5.00
CA VAL A 82 -0.75 5.75 -6.06
C VAL A 82 0.61 6.18 -5.53
N PHE A 83 1.58 5.27 -5.56
CA PHE A 83 2.94 5.59 -5.11
C PHE A 83 3.65 6.47 -6.13
N GLN A 84 4.27 7.53 -5.62
CA GLN A 84 4.94 8.54 -6.44
C GLN A 84 6.34 8.81 -5.92
N TYR A 85 7.23 9.17 -6.84
CA TYR A 85 8.52 9.74 -6.51
C TYR A 85 8.39 11.25 -6.37
N THR A 86 8.85 11.80 -5.25
CA THR A 86 8.91 13.25 -5.03
C THR A 86 10.27 13.76 -5.42
N LEU A 87 10.32 14.67 -6.41
CA LEU A 87 11.56 15.27 -6.89
C LEU A 87 12.23 16.11 -5.81
N ARG A 88 13.57 16.01 -5.73
CA ARG A 88 14.41 16.87 -4.90
C ARG A 88 14.61 18.23 -5.60
N GLU A 89 15.04 19.25 -4.82
CA GLU A 89 15.20 20.62 -5.33
C GLU A 89 16.07 20.75 -6.59
N ASN A 90 17.02 19.84 -6.81
CA ASN A 90 17.96 19.88 -7.94
C ASN A 90 17.57 19.00 -9.12
N GLU A 91 16.39 18.37 -9.08
CA GLU A 91 15.91 17.49 -10.14
C GLU A 91 14.92 18.24 -11.02
N GLU A 92 15.01 18.00 -12.33
CA GLU A 92 14.10 18.58 -13.32
C GLU A 92 12.88 17.68 -13.54
N GLY A 93 11.73 18.29 -13.79
CA GLY A 93 10.49 17.60 -14.12
C GLY A 93 9.31 18.02 -13.23
N PRO A 94 8.17 17.33 -13.33
CA PRO A 94 7.03 17.55 -12.44
C PRO A 94 7.40 17.23 -11.00
N SER A 95 6.81 17.94 -10.04
CA SER A 95 7.12 17.81 -8.61
C SER A 95 6.90 16.39 -8.06
N ASN A 96 5.95 15.65 -8.64
CA ASN A 96 5.70 14.25 -8.36
C ASN A 96 5.49 13.49 -9.66
N ARG A 97 5.97 12.26 -9.71
CA ARG A 97 5.73 11.34 -10.82
C ARG A 97 5.46 9.93 -10.30
N PRO A 98 4.73 9.08 -11.04
CA PRO A 98 4.56 7.68 -10.66
C PRO A 98 5.92 6.98 -10.54
N LEU A 99 6.02 6.02 -9.62
CA LEU A 99 7.19 5.15 -9.54
C LEU A 99 7.29 4.27 -10.77
N THR A 100 8.52 4.05 -11.25
CA THR A 100 8.80 2.95 -12.17
C THR A 100 8.70 1.61 -11.43
N ASP A 101 8.60 0.50 -12.16
CA ASP A 101 8.55 -0.83 -11.57
C ASP A 101 9.79 -1.12 -10.71
N ASP A 102 10.97 -0.72 -11.18
CA ASP A 102 12.23 -0.89 -10.42
C ASP A 102 12.25 -0.05 -9.14
N GLU A 103 11.74 1.17 -9.19
CA GLU A 103 11.65 2.04 -8.02
C GLU A 103 10.64 1.50 -6.99
N PHE A 104 9.55 0.91 -7.46
CA PHE A 104 8.59 0.23 -6.59
C PHE A 104 9.25 -0.93 -5.85
N ASP A 105 10.03 -1.76 -6.55
CA ASP A 105 10.77 -2.86 -5.94
C ASP A 105 11.79 -2.37 -4.91
N VAL A 106 12.49 -1.28 -5.19
CA VAL A 106 13.42 -0.66 -4.24
C VAL A 106 12.67 -0.21 -2.98
N MET A 107 11.54 0.43 -3.12
CA MET A 107 10.70 0.85 -1.99
C MET A 107 10.28 -0.34 -1.11
N ILE A 108 9.77 -1.39 -1.73
CA ILE A 108 9.32 -2.59 -1.00
C ILE A 108 10.49 -3.29 -0.31
N ASN A 109 11.64 -3.40 -0.96
CA ASN A 109 12.84 -3.99 -0.35
C ASN A 109 13.34 -3.16 0.84
N LEU A 110 13.20 -1.85 0.78
CA LEU A 110 13.51 -0.96 1.90
C LEU A 110 12.55 -1.19 3.09
N PHE A 111 11.26 -1.35 2.81
CA PHE A 111 10.27 -1.69 3.85
C PHE A 111 10.57 -3.04 4.50
N ASP A 112 10.91 -4.06 3.71
CA ASP A 112 11.33 -5.35 4.23
C ASP A 112 12.56 -5.24 5.14
N ALA A 113 13.57 -4.48 4.71
CA ALA A 113 14.79 -4.27 5.50
C ALA A 113 14.50 -3.60 6.85
N TRP A 114 13.63 -2.60 6.87
CA TRP A 114 13.23 -1.96 8.13
C TRP A 114 12.43 -2.89 9.04
N MET A 115 11.55 -3.72 8.48
CA MET A 115 10.84 -4.72 9.26
C MET A 115 11.78 -5.79 9.82
N ASP A 116 12.84 -6.14 9.09
CA ASP A 116 13.91 -7.02 9.60
C ASP A 116 14.69 -6.39 10.76
N GLU A 117 14.80 -5.06 10.79
CA GLU A 117 15.41 -4.32 11.91
C GLU A 117 14.47 -4.22 13.14
N GLY A 118 13.22 -4.65 13.03
CA GLY A 118 12.28 -4.69 14.15
C GLY A 118 11.15 -3.67 14.10
N PHE A 119 11.02 -2.88 13.03
CA PHE A 119 9.86 -2.03 12.86
C PHE A 119 8.62 -2.89 12.59
N THR A 120 7.57 -2.70 13.36
CA THR A 120 6.34 -3.49 13.26
C THR A 120 5.41 -3.01 12.16
N PHE A 121 5.55 -1.76 11.75
CA PHE A 121 4.84 -1.20 10.60
C PHE A 121 5.69 -0.12 9.93
N VAL A 122 5.60 -0.05 8.62
CA VAL A 122 6.30 0.91 7.76
C VAL A 122 5.36 1.37 6.63
N GLY A 123 5.72 2.44 5.95
CA GLY A 123 4.95 2.91 4.79
C GLY A 123 5.55 4.17 4.19
N ALA A 124 5.03 4.57 3.04
CA ALA A 124 5.38 5.81 2.39
C ALA A 124 4.54 6.97 2.95
N ASP A 125 5.13 8.15 3.04
CA ASP A 125 4.46 9.36 3.51
C ASP A 125 3.50 9.91 2.43
N ALA A 126 2.51 10.67 2.84
CA ALA A 126 1.57 11.29 1.92
C ALA A 126 2.24 12.42 1.12
N ALA A 127 1.93 12.52 -0.17
CA ALA A 127 2.56 13.49 -1.07
C ALA A 127 2.32 14.96 -0.69
N TRP A 128 1.23 15.25 0.01
CA TRP A 128 0.95 16.62 0.49
C TRP A 128 1.71 17.01 1.77
N ASN A 129 2.31 16.05 2.46
CA ASN A 129 3.21 16.37 3.54
C ASN A 129 4.55 16.83 2.94
N PRO A 130 4.99 18.08 3.18
CA PRO A 130 6.29 18.48 2.69
C PRO A 130 7.34 17.54 3.25
N PRO A 131 8.23 16.98 2.42
CA PRO A 131 9.33 16.16 2.93
C PRO A 131 10.09 17.02 3.93
N THR A 132 10.35 16.47 5.10
CA THR A 132 11.34 17.06 6.01
C THR A 132 12.66 16.97 5.26
N ARG A 133 13.15 18.12 4.83
CA ARG A 133 14.25 18.28 3.86
C ARG A 133 15.55 17.59 4.26
N ASP A 134 15.69 17.20 5.51
CA ASP A 134 16.93 16.65 6.07
C ASP A 134 16.87 15.14 6.32
N LYS A 135 15.74 14.47 6.06
CA LYS A 135 15.59 13.04 6.36
C LYS A 135 14.77 12.32 5.29
N ASP A 136 15.31 11.23 4.78
CA ASP A 136 14.62 10.35 3.85
C ASP A 136 13.51 9.52 4.51
N PHE A 137 13.46 9.49 5.85
CA PHE A 137 12.45 8.76 6.62
C PHE A 137 12.16 9.42 7.97
N ARG A 138 11.02 9.08 8.56
CA ARG A 138 10.61 9.49 9.90
C ARG A 138 10.30 8.26 10.75
N THR A 139 10.58 8.34 12.04
CA THR A 139 10.15 7.36 13.03
C THR A 139 9.02 7.92 13.89
N ASN A 140 8.20 7.04 14.49
CA ASN A 140 7.08 7.41 15.35
C ASN A 140 6.09 8.38 14.69
N SER A 141 5.84 8.20 13.40
CA SER A 141 4.96 9.04 12.59
C SER A 141 3.67 8.31 12.23
N TRP A 142 2.62 9.08 11.93
CA TRP A 142 1.37 8.51 11.42
C TRP A 142 1.55 8.10 9.95
N LEU A 143 1.01 6.93 9.62
CA LEU A 143 0.92 6.47 8.24
C LEU A 143 -0.54 6.54 7.78
N SER A 144 -0.76 7.07 6.60
CA SER A 144 -2.07 7.13 5.98
C SER A 144 -2.02 6.63 4.54
N GLY A 145 -3.06 5.93 4.12
CA GLY A 145 -3.19 5.43 2.77
C GLY A 145 -2.40 4.16 2.46
N ASN A 146 -1.32 3.91 3.17
CA ASN A 146 -0.55 2.67 3.01
C ASN A 146 0.18 2.33 4.31
N VAL A 147 0.07 1.10 4.74
CA VAL A 147 0.79 0.57 5.91
C VAL A 147 1.17 -0.87 5.65
N PHE A 148 2.45 -1.19 5.84
CA PHE A 148 2.98 -2.54 5.75
C PHE A 148 3.30 -3.05 7.14
N TYR A 149 2.92 -4.27 7.43
CA TYR A 149 3.00 -4.90 8.74
C TYR A 149 3.94 -6.11 8.73
N SER A 150 4.66 -6.22 9.80
CA SER A 150 5.52 -7.37 10.06
C SER A 150 4.83 -8.44 10.91
#